data_00d9bd8d87880dcd8a5855b42e72e867
#
_entry.id   00d9bd8d87880dcd8a5855b42e72e867
#
_cell.length_a   1.000
_cell.length_b   1.000
_cell.length_c   1.000
_cell.angle_alpha   90.00
_cell.angle_beta   90.00
_cell.angle_gamma   90.00
#
_symmetry.space_group_name_H-M   'P 1'
#
loop_
_entity.id
_entity.type
_entity.pdbx_description
1 polymer ?
#
loop_
_entity_poly.entity_id
_entity_poly.type
_entity_poly.pdbx_seq_one_letter_code
_entity_poly.pdbx_strand_id
1 'polypeptide(L)'
;MEDLLQRAGAGEVKLVTNSLVIAEIVWTLESFYQLGREDVRGKVLAILNTPGLAVAEATLVLQAILWHAEKNVDFVDAYNAAWLLAQGIHATYTSDRKHFSRLEGISALAPGE
;
A
#
# COMPACT_ATOMS: atom_id res chain seq x y z
N MET A 1 16.93 8.16 -13.02
CA MET A 1 15.74 7.36 -12.69
C MET A 1 15.00 6.89 -13.93
N GLU A 2 14.64 7.79 -14.83
CA GLU A 2 13.93 7.42 -16.06
C GLU A 2 14.72 6.45 -16.93
N ASP A 3 16.01 6.63 -17.05
CA ASP A 3 16.86 5.74 -17.82
C ASP A 3 16.84 4.31 -17.28
N LEU A 4 16.87 4.16 -15.95
CA LEU A 4 16.76 2.85 -15.32
C LEU A 4 15.41 2.22 -15.57
N LEU A 5 14.32 3.00 -15.51
CA LEU A 5 12.99 2.48 -15.77
C LEU A 5 12.85 2.04 -17.23
N GLN A 6 13.41 2.79 -18.18
CA GLN A 6 13.39 2.41 -19.58
C GLN A 6 14.15 1.11 -19.81
N ARG A 7 15.31 0.97 -19.19
CA ARG A 7 16.14 -0.24 -19.30
C ARG A 7 15.45 -1.45 -18.68
N ALA A 8 14.77 -1.24 -17.54
CA ALA A 8 14.00 -2.31 -16.91
C ALA A 8 12.84 -2.74 -17.81
N GLY A 9 12.13 -1.77 -18.41
CA GLY A 9 11.03 -2.06 -19.33
C GLY A 9 11.49 -2.80 -20.59
N ALA A 10 12.74 -2.57 -21.02
CA ALA A 10 13.34 -3.27 -22.15
C ALA A 10 13.94 -4.61 -21.75
N GLY A 11 13.92 -4.99 -20.49
CA GLY A 11 14.50 -6.24 -20.01
C GLY A 11 15.99 -6.22 -19.77
N GLU A 12 16.63 -5.04 -19.87
CA GLU A 12 18.08 -4.89 -19.68
C GLU A 12 18.50 -4.95 -18.23
N VAL A 13 17.63 -4.45 -17.32
CA VAL A 13 17.85 -4.50 -15.88
C VAL A 13 16.55 -4.88 -15.18
N LYS A 14 16.66 -5.45 -13.98
CA LYS A 14 15.54 -5.80 -13.16
C LYS A 14 15.55 -4.91 -11.92
N LEU A 15 14.48 -4.14 -11.73
CA LEU A 15 14.32 -3.26 -10.57
C LEU A 15 13.37 -3.90 -9.58
N VAL A 16 13.67 -3.73 -8.29
CA VAL A 16 12.85 -4.26 -7.20
C VAL A 16 12.55 -3.14 -6.22
N THR A 17 11.30 -3.06 -5.76
CA THR A 17 10.90 -2.17 -4.69
C THR A 17 10.06 -2.94 -3.67
N ASN A 18 9.66 -2.28 -2.59
CA ASN A 18 8.90 -2.92 -1.53
C ASN A 18 7.81 -2.01 -0.98
N SER A 19 7.01 -2.55 -0.05
CA SER A 19 5.88 -1.84 0.53
C SER A 19 6.28 -0.57 1.29
N LEU A 20 7.47 -0.54 1.88
CA LEU A 20 7.94 0.64 2.61
C LEU A 20 8.16 1.81 1.64
N VAL A 21 8.78 1.54 0.50
CA VAL A 21 8.99 2.56 -0.54
C VAL A 21 7.64 3.05 -1.07
N ILE A 22 6.71 2.13 -1.31
CA ILE A 22 5.36 2.50 -1.77
C ILE A 22 4.67 3.39 -0.73
N ALA A 23 4.79 3.05 0.57
CA ALA A 23 4.20 3.85 1.65
C ALA A 23 4.76 5.27 1.66
N GLU A 24 6.06 5.42 1.45
CA GLU A 24 6.69 6.74 1.36
C GLU A 24 6.19 7.53 0.15
N ILE A 25 6.00 6.86 -0.97
CA ILE A 25 5.45 7.49 -2.18
C ILE A 25 4.02 7.98 -1.91
N VAL A 26 3.18 7.13 -1.31
CA VAL A 26 1.80 7.51 -0.97
C VAL A 26 1.80 8.74 -0.05
N TRP A 27 2.61 8.70 1.00
CA TRP A 27 2.70 9.81 1.94
C TRP A 27 3.13 11.10 1.26
N THR A 28 4.14 11.02 0.39
CA THR A 28 4.66 12.18 -0.33
C THR A 28 3.61 12.76 -1.29
N LEU A 29 2.91 11.89 -2.02
CA LEU A 29 1.89 12.34 -2.97
C LEU A 29 0.74 13.03 -2.24
N GLU A 30 0.35 12.55 -1.07
CA GLU A 30 -0.75 13.15 -0.31
C GLU A 30 -0.32 14.39 0.46
N SER A 31 0.84 14.34 1.11
CA SER A 31 1.30 15.42 2.00
C SER A 31 1.97 16.56 1.26
N PHE A 32 2.84 16.24 0.31
CA PHE A 32 3.63 17.25 -0.39
C PHE A 32 2.91 17.76 -1.65
N TYR A 33 2.36 16.85 -2.45
CA TYR A 33 1.66 17.22 -3.68
C TYR A 33 0.15 17.38 -3.48
N GLN A 34 -0.36 17.02 -2.32
CA GLN A 34 -1.77 17.17 -1.95
C GLN A 34 -2.74 16.51 -2.94
N LEU A 35 -2.35 15.36 -3.47
CA LEU A 35 -3.20 14.59 -4.37
C LEU A 35 -4.31 13.90 -3.60
N GLY A 36 -5.48 13.78 -4.23
CA GLY A 36 -6.58 13.01 -3.68
C GLY A 36 -6.32 11.50 -3.75
N ARG A 37 -7.10 10.74 -2.99
CA ARG A 37 -6.93 9.29 -2.87
C ARG A 37 -7.06 8.56 -4.21
N GLU A 38 -7.96 9.02 -5.08
CA GLU A 38 -8.13 8.42 -6.40
C GLU A 38 -6.90 8.61 -7.28
N ASP A 39 -6.28 9.79 -7.23
CA ASP A 39 -5.06 10.06 -7.98
C ASP A 39 -3.89 9.24 -7.44
N VAL A 40 -3.80 9.12 -6.12
CA VAL A 40 -2.77 8.31 -5.48
C VAL A 40 -2.93 6.85 -5.87
N ARG A 41 -4.17 6.33 -5.84
CA ARG A 41 -4.46 4.97 -6.28
C ARG A 41 -3.99 4.74 -7.71
N GLY A 42 -4.33 5.65 -8.62
CA GLY A 42 -3.94 5.54 -10.02
C GLY A 42 -2.43 5.46 -10.19
N LYS A 43 -1.69 6.27 -9.44
CA LYS A 43 -0.22 6.27 -9.53
C LYS A 43 0.40 5.00 -8.96
N VAL A 44 -0.12 4.49 -7.85
CA VAL A 44 0.37 3.22 -7.28
C VAL A 44 0.05 2.05 -8.21
N LEU A 45 -1.15 2.02 -8.80
CA LEU A 45 -1.49 0.99 -9.78
C LEU A 45 -0.56 1.03 -10.99
N ALA A 46 -0.19 2.23 -11.44
CA ALA A 46 0.76 2.38 -12.54
C ALA A 46 2.14 1.80 -12.17
N ILE A 47 2.58 2.02 -10.92
CA ILE A 47 3.83 1.44 -10.44
C ILE A 47 3.76 -0.08 -10.44
N LEU A 48 2.66 -0.65 -9.93
CA LEU A 48 2.47 -2.10 -9.88
C LEU A 48 2.45 -2.73 -11.27
N ASN A 49 2.05 -1.98 -12.28
CA ASN A 49 1.97 -2.46 -13.66
C ASN A 49 3.17 -2.06 -14.52
N THR A 50 4.22 -1.52 -13.91
CA THR A 50 5.40 -1.10 -14.66
C THR A 50 6.23 -2.32 -15.07
N PRO A 51 6.47 -2.54 -16.39
CA PRO A 51 7.29 -3.64 -16.84
C PRO A 51 8.73 -3.54 -16.30
N GLY A 52 9.29 -4.67 -15.90
CA GLY A 52 10.66 -4.70 -15.38
C GLY A 52 10.80 -4.27 -13.93
N LEU A 53 9.73 -3.77 -13.30
CA LEU A 53 9.74 -3.41 -11.89
C LEU A 53 9.00 -4.47 -11.09
N ALA A 54 9.72 -5.14 -10.20
CA ALA A 54 9.13 -6.12 -9.29
C ALA A 54 8.82 -5.44 -7.96
N VAL A 55 7.59 -5.58 -7.49
CA VAL A 55 7.17 -5.03 -6.20
C VAL A 55 7.02 -6.20 -5.23
N ALA A 56 7.82 -6.20 -4.18
CA ALA A 56 7.70 -7.21 -3.13
C ALA A 56 6.33 -7.10 -2.48
N GLU A 57 5.68 -8.23 -2.25
CA GLU A 57 4.34 -8.28 -1.65
C GLU A 57 3.31 -7.48 -2.45
N ALA A 58 3.39 -7.56 -3.80
CA ALA A 58 2.54 -6.78 -4.69
C ALA A 58 1.04 -6.97 -4.41
N THR A 59 0.62 -8.19 -4.08
CA THR A 59 -0.78 -8.48 -3.77
C THR A 59 -1.25 -7.71 -2.54
N LEU A 60 -0.41 -7.61 -1.50
CA LEU A 60 -0.74 -6.87 -0.29
C LEU A 60 -0.75 -5.38 -0.56
N VAL A 61 0.19 -4.87 -1.36
CA VAL A 61 0.22 -3.47 -1.75
C VAL A 61 -1.06 -3.11 -2.53
N LEU A 62 -1.46 -3.98 -3.46
CA LEU A 62 -2.69 -3.78 -4.23
C LEU A 62 -3.90 -3.70 -3.31
N GLN A 63 -4.05 -4.66 -2.40
CA GLN A 63 -5.17 -4.65 -1.45
C GLN A 63 -5.15 -3.39 -0.59
N ALA A 64 -3.97 -2.99 -0.12
CA ALA A 64 -3.83 -1.81 0.72
C ALA A 64 -4.24 -0.53 0.00
N ILE A 65 -3.81 -0.35 -1.27
CA ILE A 65 -4.15 0.88 -1.99
C ILE A 65 -5.64 0.93 -2.35
N LEU A 66 -6.26 -0.21 -2.61
CA LEU A 66 -7.70 -0.26 -2.87
C LEU A 66 -8.49 0.12 -1.61
N TRP A 67 -8.13 -0.44 -0.46
CA TRP A 67 -8.77 -0.07 0.81
C TRP A 67 -8.54 1.39 1.17
N HIS A 68 -7.32 1.88 0.93
CA HIS A 68 -6.97 3.28 1.18
C HIS A 68 -7.90 4.22 0.42
N ALA A 69 -8.14 3.93 -0.85
CA ALA A 69 -9.00 4.77 -1.69
C ALA A 69 -10.50 4.57 -1.40
N GLU A 70 -10.93 3.32 -1.22
CA GLU A 70 -12.36 2.99 -1.08
C GLU A 70 -12.89 3.16 0.33
N LYS A 71 -12.08 2.81 1.33
CA LYS A 71 -12.52 2.78 2.73
C LYS A 71 -12.04 3.98 3.54
N ASN A 72 -11.29 4.89 2.92
CA ASN A 72 -10.73 6.07 3.58
C ASN A 72 -9.86 5.70 4.79
N VAL A 73 -8.99 4.73 4.61
CA VAL A 73 -8.08 4.21 5.64
C VAL A 73 -6.66 4.62 5.29
N ASP A 74 -5.84 4.96 6.29
CA ASP A 74 -4.44 5.26 6.06
C ASP A 74 -3.74 4.08 5.37
N PHE A 75 -2.83 4.36 4.42
CA PHE A 75 -2.21 3.30 3.62
C PHE A 75 -1.44 2.30 4.47
N VAL A 76 -0.67 2.78 5.45
CA VAL A 76 0.13 1.88 6.31
C VAL A 76 -0.79 0.96 7.12
N ASP A 77 -1.88 1.51 7.66
CA ASP A 77 -2.86 0.72 8.39
C ASP A 77 -3.54 -0.31 7.49
N ALA A 78 -3.90 0.10 6.27
CA ALA A 78 -4.49 -0.81 5.30
C ALA A 78 -3.52 -1.94 4.91
N TYR A 79 -2.25 -1.61 4.73
CA TYR A 79 -1.23 -2.61 4.43
C TYR A 79 -1.04 -3.59 5.58
N ASN A 80 -0.98 -3.08 6.81
CA ASN A 80 -0.83 -3.93 7.99
C ASN A 80 -2.02 -4.87 8.14
N ALA A 81 -3.23 -4.40 7.88
CA ALA A 81 -4.43 -5.23 7.92
C ALA A 81 -4.39 -6.33 6.85
N ALA A 82 -3.99 -5.99 5.63
CA ALA A 82 -3.85 -6.96 4.56
C ALA A 82 -2.82 -8.04 4.92
N TRP A 83 -1.70 -7.62 5.50
CA TRP A 83 -0.66 -8.54 5.95
C TRP A 83 -1.17 -9.47 7.05
N LEU A 84 -1.89 -8.93 8.03
CA LEU A 84 -2.46 -9.73 9.11
C LEU A 84 -3.45 -10.78 8.59
N LEU A 85 -4.32 -10.39 7.67
CA LEU A 85 -5.27 -11.33 7.07
C LEU A 85 -4.54 -12.43 6.28
N ALA A 86 -3.48 -12.08 5.57
CA ALA A 86 -2.68 -13.05 4.84
C ALA A 86 -2.00 -14.05 5.78
N GLN A 87 -1.74 -13.66 7.03
CA GLN A 87 -1.18 -14.53 8.06
C GLN A 87 -2.26 -15.30 8.83
N GLY A 88 -3.55 -15.09 8.52
CA GLY A 88 -4.64 -15.73 9.25
C GLY A 88 -5.00 -15.05 10.55
N ILE A 89 -4.57 -13.81 10.76
CA ILE A 89 -4.83 -13.05 11.98
C ILE A 89 -6.00 -12.11 11.74
N HIS A 90 -7.05 -12.22 12.55
CA HIS A 90 -8.28 -11.46 12.38
C HIS A 90 -8.51 -10.39 13.43
N ALA A 91 -7.58 -10.21 14.36
CA ALA A 91 -7.67 -9.18 15.39
C ALA A 91 -6.29 -8.59 15.64
N THR A 92 -6.23 -7.29 15.87
CA THR A 92 -4.97 -6.61 16.14
C THR A 92 -5.17 -5.53 17.18
N TYR A 93 -4.11 -5.27 17.97
CA TYR A 93 -4.11 -4.15 18.90
C TYR A 93 -3.65 -2.91 18.17
N THR A 94 -4.42 -1.83 18.30
CA THR A 94 -4.10 -0.57 17.65
C THR A 94 -4.73 0.59 18.41
N SER A 95 -4.08 1.75 18.40
CA SER A 95 -4.66 2.98 18.86
C SER A 95 -5.56 3.63 17.80
N ASP A 96 -5.53 3.14 16.57
CA ASP A 96 -6.31 3.66 15.45
C ASP A 96 -7.48 2.74 15.11
N ARG A 97 -8.36 2.53 16.09
CA ARG A 97 -9.53 1.66 15.92
C ARG A 97 -10.46 2.14 14.82
N LYS A 98 -10.52 3.44 14.62
CA LYS A 98 -11.39 4.03 13.61
C LYS A 98 -11.07 3.53 12.20
N HIS A 99 -9.80 3.47 11.86
CA HIS A 99 -9.38 3.00 10.54
C HIS A 99 -9.52 1.49 10.41
N PHE A 100 -9.04 0.73 11.39
CA PHE A 100 -9.08 -0.73 11.31
C PHE A 100 -10.50 -1.27 11.33
N SER A 101 -11.42 -0.64 12.04
CA SER A 101 -12.82 -1.11 12.09
C SER A 101 -13.55 -0.97 10.75
N ARG A 102 -12.99 -0.22 9.80
CA ARG A 102 -13.53 -0.10 8.45
C ARG A 102 -13.16 -1.26 7.54
N LEU A 103 -12.23 -2.12 7.97
CA LEU A 103 -11.70 -3.21 7.16
C LEU A 103 -12.38 -4.52 7.53
N GLU A 104 -12.90 -5.21 6.50
CA GLU A 104 -13.57 -6.48 6.70
C GLU A 104 -12.57 -7.55 7.14
N GLY A 105 -12.98 -8.39 8.07
CA GLY A 105 -12.19 -9.50 8.56
C GLY A 105 -11.18 -9.13 9.64
N ILE A 106 -11.08 -7.85 10.02
CA ILE A 106 -10.20 -7.40 11.08
C ILE A 106 -11.01 -6.82 12.23
N SER A 107 -10.73 -7.29 13.44
CA SER A 107 -11.26 -6.71 14.67
C SER A 107 -10.20 -5.83 15.29
N ALA A 108 -10.53 -4.56 15.55
CA ALA A 108 -9.60 -3.62 16.15
C ALA A 108 -9.81 -3.60 17.67
N LEU A 109 -8.71 -3.76 18.41
CA LEU A 109 -8.71 -3.75 19.86
C LEU A 109 -7.85 -2.58 20.36
N ALA A 110 -8.34 -1.86 21.37
CA ALA A 110 -7.54 -0.83 22.00
C ALA A 110 -6.45 -1.48 22.87
N PRO A 111 -5.27 -0.84 22.99
CA PRO A 111 -4.24 -1.38 23.89
C PRO A 111 -4.78 -1.56 25.30
N GLY A 112 -4.53 -2.72 25.90
CA GLY A 112 -4.98 -3.05 27.25
C GLY A 112 -6.34 -3.74 27.34
N GLU A 113 -7.03 -3.94 26.24
CA GLU A 113 -8.27 -4.71 26.21
C GLU A 113 -8.05 -6.20 26.10
#